data_fb5765dece0e35ca453092190ebbf4c7
#
_entry.id   fb5765dece0e35ca453092190ebbf4c7
#
_cell.length_a   1.000
_cell.length_b   1.000
_cell.length_c   1.000
_cell.angle_alpha   90.00
_cell.angle_beta   90.00
_cell.angle_gamma   90.00
#
_symmetry.space_group_name_H-M   'P 1'
#
loop_
_entity.id
_entity.type
_entity.pdbx_description
1 polymer ?
#
loop_
_entity_poly.entity_id
_entity_poly.type
_entity_poly.pdbx_seq_one_letter_code
_entity_poly.pdbx_strand_id
1 'polypeptide(L)'
;ARVWQSRSGSPQVPWLEPDVADHVRALAQRGVTAVTVCPIGFVADHIEVVWDLDSELREVTDELGVELTRAATPNADPRYARLAVELMAELRDGREPVRVVGPDPAPGHGFSVNGIPCALTCPRDL
;
A
#
# COMPACT_ATOMS: atom_id res chain seq x y z
N ALA A 1 9.74 -5.64 -3.48
CA ALA A 1 9.97 -5.30 -2.05
C ALA A 1 8.76 -4.53 -1.50
N ARG A 2 8.56 -4.56 -0.20
CA ARG A 2 7.66 -3.69 0.53
C ARG A 2 8.50 -2.59 1.18
N VAL A 3 8.12 -1.36 0.97
CA VAL A 3 8.80 -0.15 1.44
C VAL A 3 7.77 0.83 1.96
N TRP A 4 8.22 1.88 2.61
CA TRP A 4 7.36 2.85 3.26
C TRP A 4 7.70 4.26 2.80
N GLN A 5 6.72 5.14 2.82
CA GLN A 5 6.83 6.56 2.51
C GLN A 5 6.25 7.40 3.64
N SER A 6 6.35 8.71 3.52
CA SER A 6 5.61 9.67 4.36
C SER A 6 5.91 9.53 5.85
N ARG A 7 7.22 9.54 6.18
CA ARG A 7 7.63 9.56 7.57
C ARG A 7 6.97 10.73 8.31
N SER A 8 6.27 10.43 9.41
CA SER A 8 5.66 11.43 10.27
C SER A 8 6.10 11.30 11.72
N GLY A 9 5.90 12.35 12.51
CA GLY A 9 6.26 12.40 13.91
C GLY A 9 7.72 12.83 14.17
N SER A 10 8.13 12.75 15.43
CA SER A 10 9.47 13.15 15.86
C SER A 10 10.54 12.24 15.26
N PRO A 11 11.71 12.80 14.86
CA PRO A 11 12.85 12.00 14.39
C PRO A 11 13.35 10.95 15.38
N GLN A 12 13.08 11.12 16.66
CA GLN A 12 13.48 10.19 17.72
C GLN A 12 12.54 8.97 17.84
N VAL A 13 11.36 9.04 17.22
CA VAL A 13 10.41 7.92 17.23
C VAL A 13 10.75 6.98 16.05
N PRO A 14 10.94 5.68 16.29
CA PRO A 14 11.14 4.72 15.22
C PRO A 14 9.99 4.77 14.22
N TRP A 15 10.31 4.70 12.93
CA TRP A 15 9.34 4.65 11.85
C TRP A 15 9.43 3.32 11.10
N LEU A 16 8.49 3.10 10.21
CA LEU A 16 8.47 1.90 9.36
C LEU A 16 9.62 1.93 8.35
N GLU A 17 10.30 0.81 8.17
CA GLU A 17 11.47 0.66 7.31
C GLU A 17 11.33 -0.54 6.36
N PRO A 18 12.05 -0.54 5.24
CA PRO A 18 12.90 0.54 4.73
C PRO A 18 12.10 1.69 4.11
N ASP A 19 12.63 2.90 4.18
CA ASP A 19 12.12 4.05 3.42
C ASP A 19 12.26 3.79 1.92
N VAL A 20 11.31 4.29 1.12
CA VAL A 20 11.27 4.08 -0.33
C VAL A 20 12.49 4.67 -1.05
N ALA A 21 12.91 5.86 -0.66
CA ALA A 21 14.06 6.52 -1.28
C ALA A 21 15.36 5.80 -0.92
N ASP A 22 15.53 5.38 0.33
CA ASP A 22 16.70 4.62 0.76
C ASP A 22 16.77 3.26 0.07
N HIS A 23 15.64 2.61 -0.10
CA HIS A 23 15.58 1.35 -0.84
C HIS A 23 15.98 1.54 -2.32
N VAL A 24 15.51 2.60 -2.97
CA VAL A 24 15.88 2.91 -4.36
C VAL A 24 17.39 3.23 -4.47
N ARG A 25 17.96 3.97 -3.53
CA ARG A 25 19.41 4.21 -3.48
C ARG A 25 20.20 2.90 -3.39
N ALA A 26 19.76 1.99 -2.54
CA ALA A 26 20.39 0.68 -2.41
C ALA A 26 20.23 -0.19 -3.68
N LEU A 27 19.13 -0.08 -4.40
CA LEU A 27 18.91 -0.75 -5.69
C LEU A 27 19.84 -0.18 -6.77
N ALA A 28 19.97 1.15 -6.86
CA ALA A 28 20.87 1.81 -7.81
C ALA A 28 22.33 1.39 -7.61
N GLN A 29 22.79 1.29 -6.36
CA GLN A 29 24.14 0.78 -6.03
C GLN A 29 24.36 -0.67 -6.52
N ARG A 30 23.29 -1.44 -6.71
CA ARG A 30 23.34 -2.80 -7.26
C ARG A 30 23.17 -2.86 -8.78
N GLY A 31 23.14 -1.70 -9.44
CA GLY A 31 23.05 -1.59 -10.89
C GLY A 31 21.62 -1.64 -11.44
N VAL A 32 20.60 -1.44 -10.59
CA VAL A 32 19.21 -1.33 -11.07
C VAL A 32 19.03 0.03 -11.74
N THR A 33 18.50 0.03 -12.96
CA THR A 33 18.33 1.23 -13.79
C THR A 33 16.89 1.68 -13.94
N ALA A 34 15.91 0.87 -13.50
CA ALA A 34 14.49 1.21 -13.54
C ALA A 34 13.75 0.61 -12.37
N VAL A 35 12.80 1.35 -11.82
CA VAL A 35 11.92 0.91 -10.71
C VAL A 35 10.48 1.25 -11.00
N THR A 36 9.58 0.37 -10.59
CA THR A 36 8.14 0.65 -10.56
C THR A 36 7.68 0.69 -9.11
N VAL A 37 7.06 1.80 -8.71
CA VAL A 37 6.48 1.99 -7.38
C VAL A 37 4.97 1.84 -7.47
N CYS A 38 4.40 1.04 -6.57
CA CYS A 38 2.95 0.84 -6.46
C CYS A 38 2.50 1.26 -5.07
N PRO A 39 1.75 2.37 -4.92
CA PRO A 39 1.28 2.87 -3.62
C PRO A 39 0.08 2.08 -3.11
N ILE A 40 0.28 0.80 -2.77
CA ILE A 40 -0.79 -0.15 -2.39
C ILE A 40 -1.51 0.21 -1.07
N GLY A 41 -0.95 1.11 -0.27
CA GLY A 41 -1.56 1.60 0.95
C GLY A 41 -2.65 2.66 0.74
N PHE A 42 -2.80 3.14 -0.49
CA PHE A 42 -3.70 4.25 -0.80
C PHE A 42 -4.68 3.87 -1.91
N VAL A 43 -5.93 4.22 -1.72
CA VAL A 43 -7.00 4.00 -2.70
C VAL A 43 -7.20 5.17 -3.65
N ALA A 44 -6.63 6.32 -3.34
CA ALA A 44 -6.71 7.54 -4.16
C ALA A 44 -5.40 8.32 -4.13
N ASP A 45 -5.08 9.00 -5.22
CA ASP A 45 -4.00 9.96 -5.26
C ASP A 45 -4.41 11.20 -4.46
N HIS A 46 -3.65 11.50 -3.43
CA HIS A 46 -3.75 12.73 -2.64
C HIS A 46 -2.37 13.38 -2.56
N ILE A 47 -2.31 14.55 -1.95
CA ILE A 47 -1.10 15.37 -1.95
C ILE A 47 0.13 14.61 -1.44
N GLU A 48 -0.01 13.76 -0.45
CA GLU A 48 1.09 12.97 0.11
C GLU A 48 1.65 11.96 -0.91
N VAL A 49 0.78 11.22 -1.62
CA VAL A 49 1.21 10.29 -2.68
C VAL A 49 1.93 11.03 -3.80
N VAL A 50 1.37 12.16 -4.25
CA VAL A 50 1.93 12.96 -5.34
C VAL A 50 3.24 13.62 -4.91
N TRP A 51 3.27 14.19 -3.70
CA TRP A 51 4.47 14.85 -3.20
C TRP A 51 5.62 13.86 -2.98
N ASP A 52 5.38 12.81 -2.20
CA ASP A 52 6.45 11.89 -1.82
C ASP A 52 6.95 11.02 -2.99
N LEU A 53 6.06 10.64 -3.91
CA LEU A 53 6.43 9.73 -5.01
C LEU A 53 6.67 10.42 -6.35
N ASP A 54 5.86 11.40 -6.72
CA ASP A 54 6.00 12.06 -8.01
C ASP A 54 6.93 13.29 -7.97
N SER A 55 7.27 13.79 -6.75
CA SER A 55 8.22 14.87 -6.55
C SER A 55 9.49 14.38 -5.85
N GLU A 56 9.46 14.09 -4.55
CA GLU A 56 10.67 13.78 -3.78
C GLU A 56 11.37 12.51 -4.27
N LEU A 57 10.65 11.40 -4.46
CA LEU A 57 11.26 10.17 -4.96
C LEU A 57 11.75 10.33 -6.41
N ARG A 58 11.05 11.13 -7.22
CA ARG A 58 11.49 11.43 -8.59
C ARG A 58 12.81 12.19 -8.59
N GLU A 59 12.99 13.21 -7.76
CA GLU A 59 14.25 13.90 -7.61
C GLU A 59 15.39 12.92 -7.28
N VAL A 60 15.17 12.02 -6.34
CA VAL A 60 16.14 10.98 -5.97
C VAL A 60 16.48 10.06 -7.15
N THR A 61 15.48 9.63 -7.90
CA THR A 61 15.71 8.73 -9.04
C THR A 61 16.40 9.44 -10.20
N ASP A 62 16.09 10.70 -10.44
CA ASP A 62 16.75 11.53 -11.47
C ASP A 62 18.22 11.75 -11.13
N GLU A 63 18.55 12.04 -9.86
CA GLU A 63 19.93 12.15 -9.39
C GLU A 63 20.73 10.85 -9.57
N LEU A 64 20.07 9.71 -9.42
CA LEU A 64 20.69 8.39 -9.54
C LEU A 64 20.71 7.84 -10.98
N GLY A 65 20.05 8.50 -11.92
CA GLY A 65 19.88 8.01 -13.29
C GLY A 65 19.01 6.75 -13.35
N VAL A 66 18.04 6.59 -12.43
CA VAL A 66 17.12 5.47 -12.38
C VAL A 66 15.77 5.89 -12.95
N GLU A 67 15.25 5.14 -13.89
CA GLU A 67 13.90 5.38 -14.44
C GLU A 67 12.83 5.05 -13.39
N LEU A 68 11.94 6.01 -13.10
CA LEU A 68 10.83 5.84 -12.18
C LEU A 68 9.49 5.75 -12.90
N THR A 69 8.77 4.68 -12.69
CA THR A 69 7.35 4.55 -13.04
C THR A 69 6.52 4.41 -11.77
N ARG A 70 5.45 5.19 -11.63
CA ARG A 70 4.47 5.01 -10.55
C ARG A 70 3.18 4.40 -11.10
N ALA A 71 2.75 3.29 -10.49
CA ALA A 71 1.44 2.73 -10.76
C ALA A 71 0.34 3.66 -10.23
N ALA A 72 -0.72 3.86 -11.00
CA ALA A 72 -1.87 4.64 -10.55
C ALA A 72 -2.57 3.95 -9.37
N THR A 73 -3.12 4.75 -8.46
CA THR A 73 -4.07 4.26 -7.46
C THR A 73 -5.45 4.05 -8.11
N PRO A 74 -6.36 3.30 -7.47
CA PRO A 74 -7.70 3.08 -8.00
C PRO A 74 -8.48 4.36 -8.30
N ASN A 75 -8.38 5.37 -7.44
CA ASN A 75 -9.13 6.63 -7.59
C ASN A 75 -10.63 6.38 -7.82
N ALA A 76 -11.19 6.96 -8.88
CA ALA A 76 -12.59 6.81 -9.28
C ALA A 76 -12.80 5.65 -10.27
N ASP A 77 -11.93 4.65 -10.31
CA ASP A 77 -12.09 3.50 -11.20
C ASP A 77 -13.42 2.77 -10.88
N PRO A 78 -14.29 2.55 -11.87
CA PRO A 78 -15.58 1.90 -11.63
C PRO A 78 -15.46 0.46 -11.13
N ARG A 79 -14.33 -0.20 -11.34
CA ARG A 79 -14.06 -1.53 -10.79
C ARG A 79 -13.90 -1.48 -9.28
N TYR A 80 -13.26 -0.41 -8.76
CA TYR A 80 -13.11 -0.22 -7.32
C TYR A 80 -14.45 0.10 -6.64
N ALA A 81 -15.26 0.98 -7.27
CA ALA A 81 -16.62 1.25 -6.78
C ALA A 81 -17.50 -0.02 -6.78
N ARG A 82 -17.41 -0.82 -7.83
CA ARG A 82 -18.13 -2.11 -7.90
C ARG A 82 -17.69 -3.06 -6.81
N LEU A 83 -16.37 -3.19 -6.55
CA LEU A 83 -15.86 -4.02 -5.45
C LEU A 83 -16.48 -3.63 -4.11
N ALA A 84 -16.55 -2.32 -3.80
CA ALA A 84 -17.17 -1.86 -2.57
C ALA A 84 -18.64 -2.29 -2.46
N VAL A 85 -19.41 -2.14 -3.56
CA VAL A 85 -20.82 -2.55 -3.61
C VAL A 85 -20.96 -4.07 -3.46
N GLU A 86 -20.10 -4.86 -4.09
CA GLU A 86 -20.10 -6.32 -4.00
C GLU A 86 -19.80 -6.78 -2.56
N LEU A 87 -18.81 -6.22 -1.90
CA LEU A 87 -18.49 -6.52 -0.50
C LEU A 87 -19.65 -6.17 0.45
N MET A 88 -20.32 -5.04 0.22
CA MET A 88 -21.51 -4.68 0.99
C MET A 88 -22.66 -5.66 0.76
N ALA A 89 -22.86 -6.12 -0.48
CA ALA A 89 -23.89 -7.10 -0.82
C ALA A 89 -23.58 -8.48 -0.22
N GLU A 90 -22.33 -8.91 -0.26
CA GLU A 90 -21.90 -10.15 0.41
C GLU A 90 -22.24 -10.12 1.90
N LEU A 91 -21.89 -9.02 2.59
CA LEU A 91 -22.18 -8.86 4.01
C LEU A 91 -23.69 -8.83 4.31
N ARG A 92 -24.46 -8.05 3.52
CA ARG A 92 -25.91 -7.89 3.70
C ARG A 92 -26.68 -9.20 3.46
N ASP A 93 -26.31 -9.93 2.40
CA ASP A 93 -27.04 -11.10 1.91
C ASP A 93 -26.49 -12.42 2.49
N GLY A 94 -25.42 -12.35 3.30
CA GLY A 94 -24.75 -13.52 3.87
C GLY A 94 -24.14 -14.44 2.81
N ARG A 95 -23.68 -13.87 1.70
CA ARG A 95 -23.07 -14.64 0.61
C ARG A 95 -21.67 -15.10 0.97
N GLU A 96 -21.24 -16.20 0.36
CA GLU A 96 -19.83 -16.60 0.45
C GLU A 96 -18.94 -15.54 -0.17
N PRO A 97 -17.84 -15.13 0.52
CA PRO A 97 -16.93 -14.13 0.01
C PRO A 97 -16.25 -14.57 -1.29
N VAL A 98 -16.30 -13.71 -2.29
CA VAL A 98 -15.55 -13.91 -3.53
C VAL A 98 -14.09 -13.51 -3.29
N ARG A 99 -13.19 -14.47 -3.34
CA ARG A 99 -11.74 -14.28 -3.12
C ARG A 99 -10.99 -14.26 -4.44
N VAL A 100 -10.11 -13.27 -4.61
CA VAL A 100 -9.46 -13.04 -5.91
C VAL A 100 -8.39 -14.09 -6.20
N VAL A 101 -7.52 -14.43 -5.30
CA VAL A 101 -6.51 -15.50 -5.42
C VAL A 101 -5.83 -15.73 -4.06
N GLY A 102 -5.47 -16.94 -3.76
CA GLY A 102 -4.60 -17.30 -2.63
C GLY A 102 -5.08 -18.55 -1.90
N PRO A 103 -4.20 -19.19 -1.14
CA PRO A 103 -4.65 -20.20 -0.21
C PRO A 103 -5.67 -19.56 0.73
N ASP A 104 -6.68 -20.34 1.13
CA ASP A 104 -7.61 -19.89 2.15
C ASP A 104 -6.82 -19.30 3.31
N PRO A 105 -7.04 -18.02 3.68
CA PRO A 105 -6.43 -17.51 4.89
C PRO A 105 -6.93 -18.42 6.01
N ALA A 106 -6.01 -18.87 6.85
CA ALA A 106 -6.41 -19.61 8.02
C ALA A 106 -7.45 -18.78 8.78
N PRO A 107 -8.48 -19.41 9.39
CA PRO A 107 -9.54 -18.70 10.08
C PRO A 107 -8.96 -17.66 11.05
N GLY A 108 -9.40 -16.40 10.94
CA GLY A 108 -8.94 -15.31 11.82
C GLY A 108 -7.82 -14.42 11.29
N HIS A 109 -7.49 -14.47 10.02
CA HIS A 109 -6.44 -13.63 9.44
C HIS A 109 -6.94 -12.32 8.80
N GLY A 110 -7.48 -11.40 9.62
CA GLY A 110 -7.29 -9.99 9.41
C GLY A 110 -6.05 -9.55 10.20
N PHE A 111 -5.31 -8.58 9.72
CA PHE A 111 -4.24 -7.97 10.48
C PHE A 111 -4.65 -6.57 10.88
N SER A 112 -4.56 -6.27 12.18
CA SER A 112 -4.59 -4.89 12.63
C SER A 112 -3.36 -4.14 12.11
N VAL A 113 -3.38 -2.83 12.18
CA VAL A 113 -2.23 -1.97 11.82
C VAL A 113 -0.92 -2.36 12.53
N ASN A 114 -1.00 -3.06 13.66
CA ASN A 114 0.15 -3.52 14.44
C ASN A 114 0.57 -4.97 14.11
N GLY A 115 0.06 -5.56 13.05
CA GLY A 115 0.39 -6.94 12.66
C GLY A 115 -0.19 -8.01 13.59
N ILE A 116 -1.06 -7.64 14.52
CA ILE A 116 -1.75 -8.57 15.41
C ILE A 116 -2.94 -9.17 14.64
N PRO A 117 -3.10 -10.50 14.59
CA PRO A 117 -4.26 -11.10 13.96
C PRO A 117 -5.56 -10.55 14.56
N CYS A 118 -6.52 -10.14 13.72
CA CYS A 118 -7.84 -9.78 14.19
C CYS A 118 -8.50 -10.97 14.89
N ALA A 119 -9.14 -10.72 16.03
CA ALA A 119 -9.95 -11.73 16.69
C ALA A 119 -11.07 -12.19 15.73
N LEU A 120 -11.40 -13.49 15.78
CA LEU A 120 -12.51 -14.09 15.03
C LEU A 120 -13.87 -13.42 15.34
N THR A 121 -13.95 -12.81 16.49
CA THR A 121 -15.09 -12.00 16.95
C THR A 121 -14.63 -10.56 17.05
N CYS A 122 -14.64 -9.83 15.93
CA CYS A 122 -14.62 -8.38 16.01
C CYS A 122 -15.94 -7.96 16.67
N PRO A 123 -15.90 -7.21 17.79
CA PRO A 123 -17.15 -6.71 18.37
C PRO A 123 -17.85 -5.86 17.30
N ARG A 124 -19.06 -6.25 16.93
CA ARG A 124 -19.90 -5.51 15.97
C ARG A 124 -20.53 -4.24 16.58
N ASP A 125 -20.14 -3.95 17.82
CA ASP A 125 -20.70 -2.86 18.62
C ASP A 125 -19.67 -1.72 18.69
N LEU A 126 -19.59 -0.97 17.59
CA LEU A 126 -19.07 0.40 17.58
C LEU A 126 -20.16 1.32 17.07
#